data_e22d5a4d9f6675123557cc3fc0178eff
#
_entry.id   e22d5a4d9f6675123557cc3fc0178eff
#
_cell.length_a   1.000
_cell.length_b   1.000
_cell.length_c   1.000
_cell.angle_alpha   90.00
_cell.angle_beta   90.00
_cell.angle_gamma   90.00
#
_symmetry.space_group_name_H-M   'P 1'
#
loop_
_entity.id
_entity.type
_entity.pdbx_description
1 polymer ?
#
loop_
_entity_poly.entity_id
_entity_poly.type
_entity_poly.pdbx_seq_one_letter_code
_entity_poly.pdbx_strand_id
1 'polypeptide(L)'
;MLPFRSDAFRSYSQLALIVIAAGAIYPLLYLRQNFEISILESFDITQTQLRYCSSMLGLIFMISYVPSGWLADRFSSRKLLAYSLLITALLGIWFSTMPSYSSLLVIYGAWGIATGLTFWSAHIKLVAMLAKKDQQGKFFGILDGGRGLVEAILATIAITLFAYVLSQESGSTSMALRQVIYLYIGVLLVVSPLVYWLLDDFEDDNTKVTNTNFIADLKTVLKHREIWLCAICIICGYQLFYATYSFSAYLQQNFGLTAVAVGTITVAKLWMRPIGGITAGFVADWSSPEKVLSILLIAASISLGIMAFLPTNSAIIVMILVVLLIGFLTYGVRGVYWATLAGCNVPNKTKGLAIGVISMIGYFPEFYLPLISAPLLEYYPGVLGYQIYYLMISFCGLIGAYAAYL
;
A
#
# COMPACT_ATOMS: atom_id res chain seq x y z
N MET A 1 26.84 7.24 -29.96
CA MET A 1 25.68 6.51 -30.52
C MET A 1 25.91 5.02 -30.31
N LEU A 2 25.30 4.41 -29.30
CA LEU A 2 25.29 2.95 -29.11
C LEU A 2 24.14 2.38 -29.93
N PRO A 3 24.36 1.35 -30.77
CA PRO A 3 23.37 0.85 -31.70
C PRO A 3 22.37 -0.10 -31.00
N PHE A 4 21.10 0.01 -31.40
CA PHE A 4 20.02 -0.99 -31.27
C PHE A 4 19.77 -1.59 -29.87
N ARG A 5 19.28 -0.78 -28.93
CA ARG A 5 18.41 -1.33 -27.91
C ARG A 5 17.03 -1.51 -28.54
N SER A 6 16.53 -2.74 -28.62
CA SER A 6 15.17 -3.00 -29.13
C SER A 6 14.16 -2.19 -28.33
N ASP A 7 13.10 -1.68 -28.97
CA ASP A 7 12.02 -0.90 -28.33
C ASP A 7 11.49 -1.63 -27.08
N ALA A 8 11.46 -2.95 -27.09
CA ALA A 8 11.11 -3.79 -25.95
C ALA A 8 12.06 -3.58 -24.76
N PHE A 9 13.39 -3.57 -24.97
CA PHE A 9 14.35 -3.36 -23.89
C PHE A 9 14.18 -1.98 -23.24
N ARG A 10 13.93 -0.94 -24.05
CA ARG A 10 13.66 0.42 -23.56
C ARG A 10 12.39 0.43 -22.69
N SER A 11 11.28 -0.15 -23.17
CA SER A 11 10.04 -0.20 -22.42
C SER A 11 10.18 -0.92 -21.07
N TYR A 12 10.90 -2.07 -21.03
CA TYR A 12 11.13 -2.79 -19.78
C TYR A 12 12.10 -2.06 -18.83
N SER A 13 13.10 -1.36 -19.33
CA SER A 13 13.99 -0.55 -18.48
C SER A 13 13.25 0.65 -17.86
N GLN A 14 12.36 1.29 -18.62
CA GLN A 14 11.49 2.34 -18.10
C GLN A 14 10.53 1.80 -17.05
N LEU A 15 9.90 0.64 -17.31
CA LEU A 15 9.02 -0.03 -16.35
C LEU A 15 9.77 -0.38 -15.06
N ALA A 16 11.00 -0.92 -15.15
CA ALA A 16 11.81 -1.26 -13.98
C ALA A 16 12.10 -0.03 -13.11
N LEU A 17 12.38 1.13 -13.72
CA LEU A 17 12.61 2.38 -13.00
C LEU A 17 11.34 2.86 -12.28
N ILE A 18 10.17 2.76 -12.92
CA ILE A 18 8.87 3.08 -12.30
C ILE A 18 8.59 2.13 -11.14
N VAL A 19 8.87 0.83 -11.30
CA VAL A 19 8.72 -0.19 -10.27
C VAL A 19 9.58 0.12 -9.04
N ILE A 20 10.86 0.47 -9.26
CA ILE A 20 11.78 0.85 -8.18
C ILE A 20 11.26 2.10 -7.46
N ALA A 21 10.84 3.13 -8.20
CA ALA A 21 10.28 4.35 -7.62
C ALA A 21 9.03 4.06 -6.78
N ALA A 22 8.10 3.25 -7.31
CA ALA A 22 6.85 2.89 -6.65
C ALA A 22 7.05 1.97 -5.43
N GLY A 23 8.08 1.12 -5.44
CA GLY A 23 8.44 0.29 -4.29
C GLY A 23 9.23 1.05 -3.22
N ALA A 24 9.98 2.08 -3.59
CA ALA A 24 10.83 2.83 -2.67
C ALA A 24 10.06 3.93 -1.90
N ILE A 25 8.98 4.50 -2.47
CA ILE A 25 8.36 5.70 -1.91
C ILE A 25 7.54 5.44 -0.64
N TYR A 26 6.90 4.26 -0.53
CA TYR A 26 5.95 3.97 0.55
C TYR A 26 6.55 3.40 1.85
N PRO A 27 7.68 2.67 1.87
CA PRO A 27 8.21 2.06 3.11
C PRO A 27 8.40 3.04 4.26
N LEU A 28 8.80 4.29 3.98
CA LEU A 28 8.97 5.33 4.99
C LEU A 28 7.63 5.77 5.61
N LEU A 29 6.58 5.90 4.79
CA LEU A 29 5.24 6.30 5.23
C LEU A 29 4.56 5.23 6.07
N TYR A 30 4.84 3.96 5.74
CA TYR A 30 4.27 2.79 6.41
C TYR A 30 5.26 2.10 7.34
N LEU A 31 6.25 2.84 7.86
CA LEU A 31 7.30 2.34 8.75
C LEU A 31 6.72 1.60 9.97
N ARG A 32 5.54 2.03 10.47
CA ARG A 32 4.82 1.38 11.57
C ARG A 32 4.46 -0.09 11.30
N GLN A 33 4.41 -0.51 10.05
CA GLN A 33 4.09 -1.90 9.70
C GLN A 33 5.09 -2.89 10.31
N ASN A 34 6.35 -2.48 10.46
CA ASN A 34 7.43 -3.32 10.98
C ASN A 34 7.99 -2.82 12.31
N PHE A 35 7.82 -1.53 12.64
CA PHE A 35 8.48 -0.87 13.76
C PHE A 35 7.52 -0.05 14.63
N GLU A 36 6.23 -0.45 14.77
CA GLU A 36 5.22 0.37 15.45
C GLU A 36 5.65 0.75 16.87
N ILE A 37 6.05 -0.22 17.70
CA ILE A 37 6.45 0.05 19.09
C ILE A 37 7.74 0.89 19.14
N SER A 38 8.70 0.61 18.27
CA SER A 38 9.94 1.40 18.20
C SER A 38 9.68 2.87 17.82
N ILE A 39 8.63 3.13 17.02
CA ILE A 39 8.18 4.50 16.72
C ILE A 39 7.60 5.14 17.97
N LEU A 40 6.70 4.44 18.70
CA LEU A 40 6.09 4.97 19.92
C LEU A 40 7.15 5.38 20.94
N GLU A 41 8.14 4.49 21.18
CA GLU A 41 9.25 4.74 22.11
C GLU A 41 10.15 5.89 21.64
N SER A 42 10.50 5.91 20.34
CA SER A 42 11.48 6.89 19.81
C SER A 42 10.92 8.30 19.69
N PHE A 43 9.63 8.45 19.42
CA PHE A 43 8.97 9.74 19.26
C PHE A 43 8.24 10.21 20.53
N ASP A 44 8.22 9.39 21.58
CA ASP A 44 7.48 9.65 22.82
C ASP A 44 6.00 9.99 22.54
N ILE A 45 5.36 9.14 21.74
CA ILE A 45 3.94 9.27 21.34
C ILE A 45 3.13 8.05 21.71
N THR A 46 1.83 8.24 21.90
CA THR A 46 0.90 7.14 22.16
C THR A 46 0.54 6.42 20.85
N GLN A 47 0.06 5.17 20.97
CA GLN A 47 -0.47 4.41 19.84
C GLN A 47 -1.65 5.14 19.17
N THR A 48 -2.51 5.77 19.96
CA THR A 48 -3.63 6.61 19.49
C THR A 48 -3.14 7.76 18.61
N GLN A 49 -2.08 8.48 19.04
CA GLN A 49 -1.48 9.56 18.27
C GLN A 49 -0.90 9.07 16.94
N LEU A 50 -0.20 7.93 16.93
CA LEU A 50 0.32 7.35 15.69
C LEU A 50 -0.80 6.93 14.72
N ARG A 51 -1.92 6.44 15.25
CA ARG A 51 -3.11 6.10 14.44
C ARG A 51 -3.74 7.34 13.82
N TYR A 52 -3.80 8.46 14.55
CA TYR A 52 -4.28 9.73 14.00
C TYR A 52 -3.35 10.28 12.90
N CYS A 53 -2.04 10.13 13.04
CA CYS A 53 -1.10 10.43 11.94
C CYS A 53 -1.41 9.57 10.70
N SER A 54 -1.64 8.27 10.88
CA SER A 54 -2.00 7.38 9.78
C SER A 54 -3.34 7.74 9.15
N SER A 55 -4.32 8.17 9.95
CA SER A 55 -5.61 8.66 9.45
C SER A 55 -5.46 9.96 8.65
N MET A 56 -4.58 10.87 9.08
CA MET A 56 -4.27 12.09 8.32
C MET A 56 -3.72 11.76 6.93
N LEU A 57 -2.79 10.79 6.84
CA LEU A 57 -2.28 10.30 5.56
C LEU A 57 -3.41 9.77 4.67
N GLY A 58 -4.28 8.92 5.22
CA GLY A 58 -5.41 8.32 4.51
C GLY A 58 -6.43 9.36 4.05
N LEU A 59 -6.72 10.40 4.88
CA LEU A 59 -7.59 11.51 4.52
C LEU A 59 -7.06 12.26 3.29
N ILE A 60 -5.78 12.60 3.32
CA ILE A 60 -5.15 13.32 2.21
C ILE A 60 -5.11 12.45 0.96
N PHE A 61 -4.87 11.14 1.07
CA PHE A 61 -4.99 10.23 -0.08
C PHE A 61 -6.38 10.27 -0.68
N MET A 62 -7.42 10.10 0.13
CA MET A 62 -8.82 10.11 -0.31
C MET A 62 -9.16 11.38 -1.10
N ILE A 63 -8.76 12.54 -0.59
CA ILE A 63 -9.00 13.84 -1.24
C ILE A 63 -8.15 13.98 -2.53
N SER A 64 -6.98 13.37 -2.56
CA SER A 64 -5.98 13.51 -3.62
C SER A 64 -6.26 12.65 -4.86
N TYR A 65 -6.98 11.52 -4.76
CA TYR A 65 -7.13 10.58 -5.87
C TYR A 65 -7.76 11.19 -7.12
N VAL A 66 -8.78 12.01 -6.99
CA VAL A 66 -9.43 12.68 -8.13
C VAL A 66 -8.56 13.81 -8.71
N PRO A 67 -8.02 14.76 -7.89
CA PRO A 67 -7.10 15.78 -8.39
C PRO A 67 -5.79 15.23 -8.98
N SER A 68 -5.30 14.11 -8.48
CA SER A 68 -4.06 13.47 -8.97
C SER A 68 -4.14 13.12 -10.46
N GLY A 69 -5.29 12.62 -10.93
CA GLY A 69 -5.54 12.33 -12.34
C GLY A 69 -5.43 13.59 -13.20
N TRP A 70 -6.09 14.66 -12.77
CA TRP A 70 -6.05 15.96 -13.44
C TRP A 70 -4.62 16.55 -13.51
N LEU A 71 -3.85 16.37 -12.43
CA LEU A 71 -2.46 16.83 -12.36
C LEU A 71 -1.57 16.04 -13.33
N ALA A 72 -1.72 14.72 -13.37
CA ALA A 72 -0.97 13.82 -14.24
C ALA A 72 -1.26 14.06 -15.74
N ASP A 73 -2.43 14.62 -16.10
CA ASP A 73 -2.77 14.94 -17.46
C ASP A 73 -2.18 16.28 -17.95
N ARG A 74 -1.81 17.17 -17.02
CA ARG A 74 -1.33 18.53 -17.33
C ARG A 74 0.17 18.73 -17.13
N PHE A 75 0.77 17.91 -16.29
CA PHE A 75 2.18 18.02 -15.95
C PHE A 75 2.93 16.76 -16.36
N SER A 76 4.22 16.94 -16.66
CA SER A 76 5.12 15.83 -16.94
C SER A 76 5.10 14.79 -15.81
N SER A 77 4.67 13.58 -16.15
CA SER A 77 4.60 12.48 -15.17
C SER A 77 5.98 12.15 -14.59
N ARG A 78 7.05 12.25 -15.40
CA ARG A 78 8.44 12.10 -14.97
C ARG A 78 8.80 13.09 -13.85
N LYS A 79 8.49 14.37 -14.05
CA LYS A 79 8.78 15.43 -13.08
C LYS A 79 7.95 15.24 -11.80
N LEU A 80 6.67 14.89 -11.95
CA LEU A 80 5.80 14.59 -10.82
C LEU A 80 6.35 13.46 -9.95
N LEU A 81 6.80 12.35 -10.56
CA LEU A 81 7.41 11.24 -9.83
C LEU A 81 8.70 11.67 -9.12
N ALA A 82 9.61 12.32 -9.83
CA ALA A 82 10.89 12.74 -9.27
C ALA A 82 10.73 13.70 -8.09
N TYR A 83 9.90 14.73 -8.24
CA TYR A 83 9.63 15.68 -7.15
C TYR A 83 8.90 15.04 -5.98
N SER A 84 8.01 14.09 -6.23
CA SER A 84 7.34 13.29 -5.19
C SER A 84 8.33 12.54 -4.31
N LEU A 85 9.28 11.84 -4.94
CA LEU A 85 10.36 11.13 -4.24
C LEU A 85 11.24 12.08 -3.44
N LEU A 86 11.63 13.22 -4.03
CA LEU A 86 12.46 14.23 -3.38
C LEU A 86 11.76 14.84 -2.16
N ILE A 87 10.50 15.28 -2.33
CA ILE A 87 9.71 15.87 -1.23
C ILE A 87 9.51 14.85 -0.11
N THR A 88 9.23 13.58 -0.47
CA THR A 88 9.10 12.50 0.51
C THR A 88 10.39 12.30 1.30
N ALA A 89 11.56 12.36 0.64
CA ALA A 89 12.86 12.28 1.30
C ALA A 89 13.13 13.48 2.23
N LEU A 90 12.82 14.70 1.79
CA LEU A 90 13.00 15.92 2.60
C LEU A 90 12.12 15.90 3.86
N LEU A 91 10.87 15.46 3.74
CA LEU A 91 9.99 15.22 4.88
C LEU A 91 10.53 14.10 5.78
N GLY A 92 11.17 13.07 5.20
CA GLY A 92 11.86 12.01 5.92
C GLY A 92 13.04 12.56 6.76
N ILE A 93 13.78 13.54 6.25
CA ILE A 93 14.83 14.22 7.02
C ILE A 93 14.24 14.92 8.25
N TRP A 94 13.11 15.62 8.07
CA TRP A 94 12.40 16.22 9.22
C TRP A 94 11.90 15.13 10.19
N PHE A 95 11.31 14.05 9.68
CA PHE A 95 10.87 12.91 10.48
C PHE A 95 12.00 12.27 11.28
N SER A 96 13.22 12.19 10.73
CA SER A 96 14.40 11.62 11.41
C SER A 96 14.88 12.41 12.64
N THR A 97 14.45 13.66 12.78
CA THR A 97 14.73 14.48 13.98
C THR A 97 13.91 14.09 15.20
N MET A 98 13.01 13.11 15.08
CA MET A 98 12.05 12.68 16.11
C MET A 98 11.20 13.87 16.63
N PRO A 99 10.47 14.57 15.73
CA PRO A 99 9.75 15.78 16.09
C PRO A 99 8.50 15.49 16.92
N SER A 100 7.89 16.53 17.48
CA SER A 100 6.66 16.45 18.27
C SER A 100 5.47 15.89 17.48
N TYR A 101 4.45 15.41 18.19
CA TYR A 101 3.21 14.89 17.60
C TYR A 101 2.55 15.84 16.59
N SER A 102 2.49 17.14 16.89
CA SER A 102 1.92 18.13 15.97
C SER A 102 2.69 18.20 14.64
N SER A 103 4.02 18.12 14.71
CA SER A 103 4.87 18.04 13.51
C SER A 103 4.66 16.74 12.74
N LEU A 104 4.45 15.63 13.44
CA LEU A 104 4.13 14.35 12.80
C LEU A 104 2.84 14.42 11.99
N LEU A 105 1.79 15.04 12.51
CA LEU A 105 0.55 15.26 11.76
C LEU A 105 0.79 16.03 10.46
N VAL A 106 1.63 17.08 10.51
CA VAL A 106 1.99 17.86 9.32
C VAL A 106 2.80 17.01 8.34
N ILE A 107 3.78 16.23 8.81
CA ILE A 107 4.62 15.36 7.97
C ILE A 107 3.74 14.31 7.28
N TYR A 108 2.85 13.62 8.00
CA TYR A 108 1.95 12.61 7.41
C TYR A 108 0.98 13.22 6.40
N GLY A 109 0.44 14.42 6.68
CA GLY A 109 -0.37 15.17 5.73
C GLY A 109 0.40 15.56 4.47
N ALA A 110 1.62 16.07 4.62
CA ALA A 110 2.50 16.45 3.52
C ALA A 110 2.96 15.24 2.69
N TRP A 111 3.24 14.09 3.34
CA TRP A 111 3.48 12.83 2.64
C TRP A 111 2.26 12.40 1.82
N GLY A 112 1.05 12.57 2.36
CA GLY A 112 -0.19 12.31 1.63
C GLY A 112 -0.30 13.13 0.35
N ILE A 113 0.05 14.42 0.38
CA ILE A 113 0.11 15.28 -0.80
C ILE A 113 1.20 14.80 -1.77
N ALA A 114 2.42 14.62 -1.27
CA ALA A 114 3.56 14.23 -2.09
C ALA A 114 3.36 12.89 -2.80
N THR A 115 2.67 11.93 -2.19
CA THR A 115 2.55 10.58 -2.73
C THR A 115 1.16 10.31 -3.32
N GLY A 116 0.09 10.84 -2.73
CA GLY A 116 -1.27 10.69 -3.24
C GLY A 116 -1.56 11.60 -4.42
N LEU A 117 -1.25 12.90 -4.30
CA LEU A 117 -1.59 13.89 -5.31
C LEU A 117 -0.63 13.85 -6.51
N THR A 118 0.68 13.75 -6.29
CA THR A 118 1.66 13.91 -7.37
C THR A 118 2.22 12.57 -7.88
N PHE A 119 2.28 11.52 -7.07
CA PHE A 119 2.85 10.24 -7.48
C PHE A 119 1.82 9.27 -8.06
N TRP A 120 0.66 9.12 -7.39
CA TRP A 120 -0.26 8.00 -7.64
C TRP A 120 -0.72 7.89 -9.10
N SER A 121 -1.37 8.91 -9.64
CA SER A 121 -1.90 8.85 -11.01
C SER A 121 -0.78 8.92 -12.05
N ALA A 122 0.31 9.63 -11.77
CA ALA A 122 1.42 9.80 -12.69
C ALA A 122 2.13 8.46 -12.98
N HIS A 123 2.42 7.62 -11.96
CA HIS A 123 3.09 6.34 -12.21
C HIS A 123 2.17 5.34 -12.94
N ILE A 124 0.87 5.33 -12.62
CA ILE A 124 -0.12 4.49 -13.32
C ILE A 124 -0.22 4.90 -14.79
N LYS A 125 -0.30 6.20 -15.07
CA LYS A 125 -0.35 6.74 -16.44
C LYS A 125 0.89 6.32 -17.24
N LEU A 126 2.08 6.47 -16.67
CA LEU A 126 3.32 6.06 -17.35
C LEU A 126 3.33 4.58 -17.71
N VAL A 127 2.91 3.71 -16.80
CA VAL A 127 2.82 2.27 -17.08
C VAL A 127 1.80 1.98 -18.18
N ALA A 128 0.64 2.62 -18.15
CA ALA A 128 -0.37 2.48 -19.18
C ALA A 128 0.12 2.93 -20.57
N MET A 129 0.95 3.98 -20.64
CA MET A 129 1.52 4.48 -21.88
C MET A 129 2.68 3.63 -22.41
N LEU A 130 3.46 3.01 -21.50
CA LEU A 130 4.53 2.08 -21.88
C LEU A 130 4.01 0.75 -22.42
N ALA A 131 2.87 0.30 -21.94
CA ALA A 131 2.30 -0.98 -22.28
C ALA A 131 1.52 -0.93 -23.60
N LYS A 132 1.82 -1.84 -24.54
CA LYS A 132 0.96 -2.06 -25.69
C LYS A 132 -0.42 -2.52 -25.26
N LYS A 133 -1.45 -2.33 -26.11
CA LYS A 133 -2.86 -2.67 -25.79
C LYS A 133 -3.05 -4.12 -25.33
N ASP A 134 -2.29 -5.05 -25.91
CA ASP A 134 -2.28 -6.48 -25.62
C ASP A 134 -1.40 -6.88 -24.43
N GLN A 135 -0.65 -5.94 -23.83
CA GLN A 135 0.32 -6.19 -22.75
C GLN A 135 0.01 -5.42 -21.47
N GLN A 136 -1.13 -4.75 -21.38
CA GLN A 136 -1.51 -3.94 -20.23
C GLN A 136 -1.50 -4.76 -18.92
N GLY A 137 -2.14 -5.94 -18.92
CA GLY A 137 -2.17 -6.83 -17.77
C GLY A 137 -0.78 -7.24 -17.30
N LYS A 138 0.11 -7.59 -18.24
CA LYS A 138 1.51 -7.95 -17.94
C LYS A 138 2.28 -6.80 -17.30
N PHE A 139 2.16 -5.57 -17.82
CA PHE A 139 2.88 -4.42 -17.32
C PHE A 139 2.40 -4.00 -15.91
N PHE A 140 1.09 -4.00 -15.68
CA PHE A 140 0.53 -3.74 -14.35
C PHE A 140 0.83 -4.86 -13.35
N GLY A 141 0.87 -6.12 -13.79
CA GLY A 141 1.30 -7.26 -12.98
C GLY A 141 2.78 -7.13 -12.56
N ILE A 142 3.66 -6.72 -13.48
CA ILE A 142 5.08 -6.45 -13.18
C ILE A 142 5.20 -5.24 -12.25
N LEU A 143 4.37 -4.20 -12.42
CA LEU A 143 4.37 -3.05 -11.51
C LEU A 143 4.02 -3.47 -10.08
N ASP A 144 2.93 -4.18 -9.85
CA ASP A 144 2.49 -4.52 -8.49
C ASP A 144 3.39 -5.58 -7.82
N GLY A 145 3.72 -6.64 -8.55
CA GLY A 145 4.63 -7.68 -8.07
C GLY A 145 6.05 -7.16 -7.83
N GLY A 146 6.59 -6.39 -8.78
CA GLY A 146 7.93 -5.79 -8.67
C GLY A 146 8.01 -4.76 -7.54
N ARG A 147 6.99 -3.95 -7.38
CA ARG A 147 6.85 -3.02 -6.25
C ARG A 147 6.88 -3.78 -4.91
N GLY A 148 6.14 -4.88 -4.79
CA GLY A 148 6.18 -5.74 -3.61
C GLY A 148 7.56 -6.34 -3.35
N LEU A 149 8.28 -6.73 -4.40
CA LEU A 149 9.64 -7.23 -4.30
C LEU A 149 10.60 -6.15 -3.78
N VAL A 150 10.54 -4.93 -4.32
CA VAL A 150 11.37 -3.80 -3.85
C VAL A 150 11.08 -3.49 -2.37
N GLU A 151 9.81 -3.42 -1.99
CA GLU A 151 9.40 -3.20 -0.60
C GLU A 151 9.94 -4.30 0.34
N ALA A 152 9.87 -5.58 -0.07
CA ALA A 152 10.36 -6.71 0.73
C ALA A 152 11.89 -6.70 0.88
N ILE A 153 12.63 -6.39 -0.17
CA ILE A 153 14.09 -6.25 -0.14
C ILE A 153 14.48 -5.10 0.81
N LEU A 154 13.90 -3.93 0.64
CA LEU A 154 14.19 -2.77 1.47
C LEU A 154 13.82 -3.02 2.94
N ALA A 155 12.71 -3.68 3.22
CA ALA A 155 12.32 -4.03 4.58
C ALA A 155 13.26 -5.07 5.21
N THR A 156 13.77 -6.02 4.42
CA THR A 156 14.77 -7.00 4.87
C THR A 156 16.08 -6.30 5.25
N ILE A 157 16.56 -5.37 4.43
CA ILE A 157 17.76 -4.58 4.75
C ILE A 157 17.50 -3.72 6.00
N ALA A 158 16.33 -3.10 6.10
CA ALA A 158 15.95 -2.26 7.23
C ALA A 158 15.94 -3.01 8.57
N ILE A 159 15.32 -4.21 8.63
CA ILE A 159 15.28 -4.98 9.88
C ILE A 159 16.67 -5.53 10.26
N THR A 160 17.49 -5.91 9.28
CA THR A 160 18.86 -6.33 9.50
C THR A 160 19.71 -5.17 10.06
N LEU A 161 19.58 -3.98 9.48
CA LEU A 161 20.25 -2.77 9.98
C LEU A 161 19.79 -2.41 11.39
N PHE A 162 18.49 -2.46 11.65
CA PHE A 162 17.91 -2.22 12.96
C PHE A 162 18.47 -3.18 14.01
N ALA A 163 18.48 -4.48 13.72
CA ALA A 163 19.03 -5.51 14.60
C ALA A 163 20.55 -5.31 14.86
N TYR A 164 21.30 -4.97 13.80
CA TYR A 164 22.73 -4.70 13.92
C TYR A 164 23.01 -3.52 14.84
N VAL A 165 22.30 -2.39 14.69
CA VAL A 165 22.49 -1.21 15.54
C VAL A 165 22.12 -1.51 17.00
N LEU A 166 21.03 -2.26 17.24
CA LEU A 166 20.65 -2.67 18.60
C LEU A 166 21.67 -3.60 19.28
N SER A 167 22.43 -4.37 18.51
CA SER A 167 23.46 -5.26 19.06
C SER A 167 24.75 -4.56 19.50
N GLN A 168 24.91 -3.27 19.17
CA GLN A 168 26.08 -2.49 19.60
C GLN A 168 25.94 -2.08 21.08
N GLU A 169 27.06 -1.96 21.80
CA GLU A 169 27.09 -1.60 23.23
C GLU A 169 26.35 -0.28 23.55
N SER A 170 26.40 0.70 22.63
CA SER A 170 25.70 1.98 22.74
C SER A 170 24.39 2.04 21.98
N GLY A 171 23.92 0.91 21.47
CA GLY A 171 22.73 0.83 20.63
C GLY A 171 21.45 1.14 21.40
N SER A 172 20.59 1.99 20.84
CA SER A 172 19.24 2.27 21.37
C SER A 172 18.18 2.12 20.28
N THR A 173 16.92 1.88 20.71
CA THR A 173 15.76 1.79 19.79
C THR A 173 15.68 3.02 18.88
N SER A 174 15.86 4.22 19.44
CA SER A 174 15.79 5.48 18.69
C SER A 174 16.95 5.61 17.68
N MET A 175 18.17 5.18 18.06
CA MET A 175 19.31 5.18 17.15
C MET A 175 19.09 4.17 16.01
N ALA A 176 18.65 2.97 16.32
CA ALA A 176 18.38 1.93 15.34
C ALA A 176 17.28 2.36 14.36
N LEU A 177 16.17 2.92 14.86
CA LEU A 177 15.08 3.44 14.04
C LEU A 177 15.54 4.59 13.14
N ARG A 178 16.37 5.51 13.65
CA ARG A 178 16.92 6.63 12.87
C ARG A 178 17.78 6.15 11.71
N GLN A 179 18.58 5.09 11.88
CA GLN A 179 19.36 4.51 10.80
C GLN A 179 18.47 3.88 9.72
N VAL A 180 17.36 3.24 10.10
CA VAL A 180 16.35 2.75 9.15
C VAL A 180 15.71 3.88 8.38
N ILE A 181 15.37 4.99 9.04
CA ILE A 181 14.83 6.19 8.37
C ILE A 181 15.86 6.75 7.38
N TYR A 182 17.13 6.86 7.75
CA TYR A 182 18.20 7.32 6.85
C TYR A 182 18.40 6.38 5.65
N LEU A 183 18.27 5.06 5.83
CA LEU A 183 18.31 4.11 4.73
C LEU A 183 17.23 4.45 3.68
N TYR A 184 15.98 4.62 4.10
CA TYR A 184 14.88 4.95 3.20
C TYR A 184 15.05 6.33 2.56
N ILE A 185 15.50 7.33 3.30
CA ILE A 185 15.83 8.67 2.76
C ILE A 185 16.91 8.54 1.68
N GLY A 186 17.99 7.81 1.95
CA GLY A 186 19.09 7.59 1.01
C GLY A 186 18.62 6.95 -0.30
N VAL A 187 17.76 5.92 -0.20
CA VAL A 187 17.15 5.29 -1.37
C VAL A 187 16.33 6.29 -2.19
N LEU A 188 15.49 7.09 -1.53
CA LEU A 188 14.66 8.10 -2.21
C LEU A 188 15.50 9.19 -2.88
N LEU A 189 16.57 9.66 -2.23
CA LEU A 189 17.49 10.66 -2.78
C LEU A 189 18.30 10.14 -3.98
N VAL A 190 18.54 8.83 -4.05
CA VAL A 190 19.18 8.18 -5.22
C VAL A 190 18.17 7.95 -6.34
N VAL A 191 16.98 7.44 -6.01
CA VAL A 191 15.97 7.08 -7.02
C VAL A 191 15.36 8.34 -7.67
N SER A 192 15.19 9.44 -6.92
CA SER A 192 14.62 10.68 -7.44
C SER A 192 15.38 11.23 -8.67
N PRO A 193 16.69 11.48 -8.62
CA PRO A 193 17.44 11.93 -9.80
C PRO A 193 17.50 10.88 -10.91
N LEU A 194 17.55 9.57 -10.59
CA LEU A 194 17.49 8.53 -11.61
C LEU A 194 16.17 8.60 -12.40
N VAL A 195 15.04 8.79 -11.71
CA VAL A 195 13.74 9.00 -12.35
C VAL A 195 13.76 10.28 -13.19
N TYR A 196 14.30 11.38 -12.67
CA TYR A 196 14.32 12.66 -13.35
C TYR A 196 15.12 12.63 -14.67
N TRP A 197 16.25 11.92 -14.70
CA TRP A 197 17.15 11.92 -15.85
C TRP A 197 16.97 10.73 -16.80
N LEU A 198 16.56 9.57 -16.28
CA LEU A 198 16.51 8.33 -17.08
C LEU A 198 15.10 7.93 -17.50
N LEU A 199 14.06 8.42 -16.83
CA LEU A 199 12.68 8.14 -17.22
C LEU A 199 12.31 9.03 -18.42
N ASP A 200 11.75 8.42 -19.45
CA ASP A 200 11.25 9.16 -20.61
C ASP A 200 9.96 9.92 -20.23
N ASP A 201 9.79 11.09 -20.82
CA ASP A 201 8.56 11.86 -20.69
C ASP A 201 7.67 11.54 -21.90
N PHE A 202 6.65 10.77 -21.66
CA PHE A 202 5.69 10.41 -22.69
C PHE A 202 4.62 11.52 -22.72
N GLU A 203 4.78 12.46 -23.65
CA GLU A 203 3.72 13.42 -23.97
C GLU A 203 2.70 12.72 -24.86
N ASP A 204 1.46 12.69 -24.41
CA ASP A 204 0.35 12.22 -25.23
C ASP A 204 -0.16 13.37 -26.11
N ASP A 205 0.34 13.44 -27.33
CA ASP A 205 -0.10 14.42 -28.35
C ASP A 205 -1.61 14.37 -28.64
N ASN A 206 -2.31 13.32 -28.20
CA ASN A 206 -3.72 13.08 -28.45
C ASN A 206 -4.66 13.42 -27.29
N THR A 207 -4.18 13.82 -26.12
CA THR A 207 -5.02 14.32 -25.02
C THR A 207 -5.39 15.80 -25.21
N LYS A 208 -5.93 16.17 -26.37
CA LYS A 208 -6.85 17.30 -26.41
C LYS A 208 -8.04 16.91 -25.54
N VAL A 209 -8.07 17.45 -24.33
CA VAL A 209 -9.20 17.37 -23.40
C VAL A 209 -10.46 17.76 -24.20
N THR A 210 -11.17 16.75 -24.74
CA THR A 210 -12.49 16.98 -25.25
C THR A 210 -13.30 17.50 -24.08
N ASN A 211 -14.02 18.61 -24.27
CA ASN A 211 -14.93 19.20 -23.28
C ASN A 211 -15.99 18.18 -22.88
N THR A 212 -15.65 17.28 -21.96
CA THR A 212 -16.56 16.31 -21.38
C THR A 212 -17.21 16.94 -20.17
N ASN A 213 -18.52 16.81 -20.08
CA ASN A 213 -19.23 17.29 -18.90
C ASN A 213 -18.95 16.29 -17.74
N PHE A 214 -17.93 16.59 -16.92
CA PHE A 214 -17.50 15.77 -15.79
C PHE A 214 -18.65 15.31 -14.92
N ILE A 215 -19.63 16.18 -14.63
CA ILE A 215 -20.80 15.86 -13.79
C ILE A 215 -21.71 14.82 -14.47
N ALA A 216 -21.89 14.92 -15.78
CA ALA A 216 -22.70 13.96 -16.53
C ALA A 216 -22.03 12.59 -16.59
N ASP A 217 -20.73 12.54 -16.84
CA ASP A 217 -19.94 11.32 -16.86
C ASP A 217 -19.90 10.66 -15.47
N LEU A 218 -19.73 11.44 -14.39
CA LEU A 218 -19.80 10.98 -13.01
C LEU A 218 -21.17 10.38 -12.66
N LYS A 219 -22.25 11.05 -13.02
CA LYS A 219 -23.61 10.52 -12.83
C LYS A 219 -23.83 9.20 -13.57
N THR A 220 -23.23 9.05 -14.75
CA THR A 220 -23.30 7.80 -15.52
C THR A 220 -22.58 6.68 -14.78
N VAL A 221 -21.34 6.92 -14.31
CA VAL A 221 -20.56 5.95 -13.55
C VAL A 221 -21.28 5.50 -12.27
N LEU A 222 -21.83 6.44 -11.52
CA LEU A 222 -22.53 6.15 -10.26
C LEU A 222 -23.84 5.37 -10.41
N LYS A 223 -24.40 5.28 -11.62
CA LYS A 223 -25.62 4.48 -11.91
C LYS A 223 -25.32 2.99 -12.13
N HIS A 224 -24.10 2.60 -12.43
CA HIS A 224 -23.74 1.21 -12.67
C HIS A 224 -23.62 0.44 -11.35
N ARG A 225 -24.49 -0.56 -11.15
CA ARG A 225 -24.51 -1.42 -9.95
C ARG A 225 -23.17 -2.12 -9.75
N GLU A 226 -22.57 -2.59 -10.83
CA GLU A 226 -21.30 -3.33 -10.84
C GLU A 226 -20.14 -2.51 -10.27
N ILE A 227 -20.18 -1.20 -10.46
CA ILE A 227 -19.17 -0.27 -9.86
C ILE A 227 -19.23 -0.30 -8.33
N TRP A 228 -20.43 -0.33 -7.76
CA TRP A 228 -20.63 -0.40 -6.32
C TRP A 228 -20.23 -1.75 -5.75
N LEU A 229 -20.55 -2.85 -6.46
CA LEU A 229 -20.12 -4.20 -6.06
C LEU A 229 -18.60 -4.30 -6.07
N CYS A 230 -17.95 -3.83 -7.14
CA CYS A 230 -16.48 -3.77 -7.22
C CYS A 230 -15.89 -2.90 -6.09
N ALA A 231 -16.45 -1.74 -5.80
CA ALA A 231 -16.01 -0.87 -4.71
C ALA A 231 -16.18 -1.54 -3.34
N ILE A 232 -17.28 -2.29 -3.11
CA ILE A 232 -17.49 -3.07 -1.87
C ILE A 232 -16.46 -4.20 -1.76
N CYS A 233 -16.16 -4.90 -2.83
CA CYS A 233 -15.12 -5.92 -2.83
C CYS A 233 -13.76 -5.33 -2.46
N ILE A 234 -13.41 -4.18 -3.04
CA ILE A 234 -12.12 -3.53 -2.79
C ILE A 234 -12.05 -2.97 -1.37
N ILE A 235 -13.08 -2.26 -0.87
CA ILE A 235 -13.08 -1.73 0.49
C ILE A 235 -12.94 -2.84 1.53
N CYS A 236 -13.67 -3.95 1.35
CA CYS A 236 -13.61 -5.11 2.26
C CYS A 236 -12.26 -5.83 2.19
N GLY A 237 -11.74 -6.04 0.97
CA GLY A 237 -10.42 -6.66 0.78
C GLY A 237 -9.27 -5.78 1.29
N TYR A 238 -9.38 -4.48 1.11
CA TYR A 238 -8.38 -3.53 1.60
C TYR A 238 -8.37 -3.44 3.13
N GLN A 239 -9.52 -3.57 3.81
CA GLN A 239 -9.58 -3.64 5.26
C GLN A 239 -8.81 -4.85 5.82
N LEU A 240 -9.00 -6.04 5.22
CA LEU A 240 -8.27 -7.26 5.61
C LEU A 240 -6.76 -7.07 5.48
N PHE A 241 -6.33 -6.46 4.39
CA PHE A 241 -4.92 -6.12 4.20
C PHE A 241 -4.45 -5.07 5.23
N TYR A 242 -5.19 -3.98 5.42
CA TYR A 242 -4.83 -2.89 6.33
C TYR A 242 -4.74 -3.34 7.79
N ALA A 243 -5.55 -4.32 8.22
CA ALA A 243 -5.46 -4.91 9.54
C ALA A 243 -4.07 -5.48 9.84
N THR A 244 -3.36 -5.98 8.81
CA THR A 244 -2.01 -6.53 8.97
C THR A 244 -0.96 -5.50 9.39
N TYR A 245 -1.24 -4.20 9.26
CA TYR A 245 -0.35 -3.12 9.73
C TYR A 245 -0.30 -3.03 11.26
N SER A 246 -1.27 -3.60 11.97
CA SER A 246 -1.27 -3.67 13.43
C SER A 246 -0.56 -4.91 13.99
N PHE A 247 -0.10 -5.84 13.13
CA PHE A 247 0.54 -7.08 13.59
C PHE A 247 1.82 -6.85 14.37
N SER A 248 2.61 -5.83 13.99
CA SER A 248 3.83 -5.49 14.71
C SER A 248 3.54 -5.19 16.19
N ALA A 249 2.62 -4.26 16.46
CA ALA A 249 2.26 -3.92 17.83
C ALA A 249 1.56 -5.09 18.54
N TYR A 250 0.61 -5.75 17.87
CA TYR A 250 -0.12 -6.88 18.43
C TYR A 250 0.81 -8.00 18.92
N LEU A 251 1.76 -8.43 18.09
CA LEU A 251 2.69 -9.49 18.43
C LEU A 251 3.66 -9.08 19.54
N GLN A 252 4.15 -7.84 19.52
CA GLN A 252 5.07 -7.35 20.54
C GLN A 252 4.38 -7.18 21.90
N GLN A 253 3.20 -6.57 21.93
CA GLN A 253 2.48 -6.25 23.16
C GLN A 253 1.85 -7.50 23.83
N ASN A 254 1.33 -8.43 23.05
CA ASN A 254 0.53 -9.53 23.59
C ASN A 254 1.26 -10.88 23.66
N PHE A 255 2.33 -11.04 22.89
CA PHE A 255 3.12 -12.29 22.89
C PHE A 255 4.54 -12.10 23.43
N GLY A 256 4.90 -10.89 23.86
CA GLY A 256 6.20 -10.60 24.47
C GLY A 256 7.39 -10.77 23.51
N LEU A 257 7.16 -10.72 22.21
CA LEU A 257 8.22 -10.86 21.22
C LEU A 257 9.07 -9.59 21.15
N THR A 258 10.37 -9.73 20.91
CA THR A 258 11.27 -8.60 20.73
C THR A 258 10.96 -7.84 19.42
N ALA A 259 11.31 -6.54 19.36
CA ALA A 259 11.13 -5.71 18.17
C ALA A 259 11.77 -6.34 16.91
N VAL A 260 12.95 -6.97 17.06
CA VAL A 260 13.65 -7.65 15.96
C VAL A 260 12.87 -8.88 15.49
N ALA A 261 12.40 -9.73 16.42
CA ALA A 261 11.63 -10.92 16.08
C ALA A 261 10.33 -10.55 15.35
N VAL A 262 9.60 -9.56 15.87
CA VAL A 262 8.37 -9.06 15.26
C VAL A 262 8.64 -8.42 13.89
N GLY A 263 9.67 -7.59 13.77
CA GLY A 263 10.08 -7.00 12.51
C GLY A 263 10.43 -8.07 11.47
N THR A 264 11.15 -9.12 11.88
CA THR A 264 11.47 -10.25 11.00
C THR A 264 10.22 -10.99 10.50
N ILE A 265 9.25 -11.26 11.39
CA ILE A 265 7.98 -11.91 11.02
C ILE A 265 7.17 -11.04 10.06
N THR A 266 7.06 -9.74 10.34
CA THR A 266 6.30 -8.81 9.50
C THR A 266 6.98 -8.55 8.15
N VAL A 267 8.31 -8.56 8.10
CA VAL A 267 9.08 -8.52 6.84
C VAL A 267 8.90 -9.82 6.05
N ALA A 268 8.95 -10.98 6.71
CA ALA A 268 8.67 -12.26 6.04
C ALA A 268 7.26 -12.27 5.41
N LYS A 269 6.26 -11.64 6.06
CA LYS A 269 4.93 -11.44 5.48
C LYS A 269 4.99 -10.63 4.17
N LEU A 270 5.86 -9.63 4.05
CA LEU A 270 5.98 -8.83 2.81
C LEU A 270 6.44 -9.67 1.62
N TRP A 271 7.27 -10.69 1.84
CA TRP A 271 7.67 -11.63 0.80
C TRP A 271 6.51 -12.49 0.27
N MET A 272 5.38 -12.54 1.00
CA MET A 272 4.16 -13.18 0.49
C MET A 272 3.48 -12.34 -0.60
N ARG A 273 3.84 -11.07 -0.80
CA ARG A 273 3.19 -10.20 -1.79
C ARG A 273 3.42 -10.65 -3.23
N PRO A 274 4.66 -10.84 -3.71
CA PRO A 274 4.87 -11.39 -5.05
C PRO A 274 4.29 -12.80 -5.20
N ILE A 275 4.39 -13.65 -4.18
CA ILE A 275 3.89 -15.03 -4.23
C ILE A 275 2.36 -15.03 -4.29
N GLY A 276 1.67 -14.38 -3.33
CA GLY A 276 0.21 -14.36 -3.23
C GLY A 276 -0.46 -13.65 -4.42
N GLY A 277 0.10 -12.49 -4.85
CA GLY A 277 -0.45 -11.74 -5.98
C GLY A 277 -0.34 -12.50 -7.30
N ILE A 278 0.83 -13.09 -7.58
CA ILE A 278 1.07 -13.84 -8.82
C ILE A 278 0.21 -15.10 -8.85
N THR A 279 0.24 -15.91 -7.78
CA THR A 279 -0.53 -17.17 -7.75
C THR A 279 -2.03 -16.93 -7.85
N ALA A 280 -2.55 -15.93 -7.13
CA ALA A 280 -3.97 -15.58 -7.20
C ALA A 280 -4.38 -15.08 -8.60
N GLY A 281 -3.52 -14.30 -9.27
CA GLY A 281 -3.74 -13.84 -10.63
C GLY A 281 -3.84 -15.00 -11.63
N PHE A 282 -2.90 -15.96 -11.58
CA PHE A 282 -2.95 -17.15 -12.42
C PHE A 282 -4.21 -17.99 -12.18
N VAL A 283 -4.61 -18.18 -10.92
CA VAL A 283 -5.83 -18.94 -10.60
C VAL A 283 -7.07 -18.20 -11.08
N ALA A 284 -7.08 -16.88 -11.03
CA ALA A 284 -8.17 -16.04 -11.55
C ALA A 284 -8.32 -16.15 -13.08
N ASP A 285 -7.19 -16.23 -13.80
CA ASP A 285 -7.20 -16.42 -15.26
C ASP A 285 -7.74 -17.80 -15.68
N TRP A 286 -7.55 -18.84 -14.84
CA TRP A 286 -8.08 -20.18 -15.11
C TRP A 286 -9.55 -20.38 -14.71
N SER A 287 -10.08 -19.53 -13.84
CA SER A 287 -11.45 -19.64 -13.32
C SER A 287 -12.25 -18.38 -13.63
N SER A 288 -12.59 -17.61 -12.63
CA SER A 288 -13.10 -16.24 -12.77
C SER A 288 -12.55 -15.38 -11.64
N PRO A 289 -12.19 -14.12 -11.91
CA PRO A 289 -11.72 -13.18 -10.90
C PRO A 289 -12.66 -13.08 -9.69
N GLU A 290 -13.98 -13.07 -9.94
CA GLU A 290 -15.02 -12.92 -8.93
C GLU A 290 -15.05 -14.11 -7.96
N LYS A 291 -15.01 -15.34 -8.49
CA LYS A 291 -15.00 -16.57 -7.69
C LYS A 291 -13.73 -16.66 -6.85
N VAL A 292 -12.58 -16.43 -7.48
CA VAL A 292 -11.29 -16.46 -6.79
C VAL A 292 -11.23 -15.40 -5.70
N LEU A 293 -11.70 -14.18 -5.98
CA LEU A 293 -11.78 -13.10 -5.02
C LEU A 293 -12.67 -13.46 -3.84
N SER A 294 -13.86 -14.02 -4.08
CA SER A 294 -14.78 -14.46 -3.03
C SER A 294 -14.11 -15.50 -2.11
N ILE A 295 -13.48 -16.53 -2.67
CA ILE A 295 -12.77 -17.56 -1.90
C ILE A 295 -11.62 -16.96 -1.08
N LEU A 296 -10.83 -16.08 -1.68
CA LEU A 296 -9.71 -15.42 -0.98
C LEU A 296 -10.19 -14.53 0.15
N LEU A 297 -11.30 -13.79 -0.04
CA LEU A 297 -11.92 -12.96 1.00
C LEU A 297 -12.42 -13.80 2.17
N ILE A 298 -13.09 -14.94 1.91
CA ILE A 298 -13.52 -15.88 2.95
C ILE A 298 -12.31 -16.43 3.70
N ALA A 299 -11.32 -16.95 2.98
CA ALA A 299 -10.13 -17.53 3.59
C ALA A 299 -9.33 -16.52 4.43
N ALA A 300 -9.17 -15.28 3.92
CA ALA A 300 -8.50 -14.20 4.65
C ALA A 300 -9.29 -13.77 5.90
N SER A 301 -10.62 -13.70 5.81
CA SER A 301 -11.49 -13.39 6.95
C SER A 301 -11.40 -14.45 8.04
N ILE A 302 -11.48 -15.74 7.67
CA ILE A 302 -11.33 -16.85 8.62
C ILE A 302 -9.93 -16.80 9.26
N SER A 303 -8.88 -16.61 8.46
CA SER A 303 -7.50 -16.57 8.98
C SER A 303 -7.27 -15.39 9.93
N LEU A 304 -7.87 -14.22 9.66
CA LEU A 304 -7.82 -13.09 10.58
C LEU A 304 -8.63 -13.34 11.85
N GLY A 305 -9.77 -14.04 11.75
CA GLY A 305 -10.53 -14.54 12.90
C GLY A 305 -9.72 -15.52 13.77
N ILE A 306 -8.97 -16.45 13.13
CA ILE A 306 -8.03 -17.33 13.85
C ILE A 306 -6.98 -16.52 14.59
N MET A 307 -6.41 -15.48 13.95
CA MET A 307 -5.44 -14.60 14.61
C MET A 307 -6.04 -13.89 15.83
N ALA A 308 -7.31 -13.49 15.78
CA ALA A 308 -8.00 -12.85 16.91
C ALA A 308 -8.11 -13.74 18.15
N PHE A 309 -8.25 -15.06 17.95
CA PHE A 309 -8.39 -16.03 19.04
C PHE A 309 -7.12 -16.84 19.32
N LEU A 310 -5.99 -16.47 18.73
CA LEU A 310 -4.72 -17.16 18.94
C LEU A 310 -4.30 -17.01 20.42
N PRO A 311 -4.12 -18.13 21.16
CA PRO A 311 -3.69 -18.06 22.56
C PRO A 311 -2.32 -17.39 22.71
N THR A 312 -2.16 -16.55 23.73
CA THR A 312 -0.90 -15.77 23.95
C THR A 312 0.31 -16.65 24.27
N ASN A 313 0.08 -17.91 24.67
CA ASN A 313 1.13 -18.92 24.89
C ASN A 313 1.38 -19.82 23.67
N SER A 314 0.85 -19.45 22.49
CA SER A 314 1.08 -20.21 21.26
C SER A 314 2.56 -20.25 20.89
N ALA A 315 3.00 -21.39 20.33
CA ALA A 315 4.36 -21.52 19.82
C ALA A 315 4.63 -20.48 18.71
N ILE A 316 5.81 -19.87 18.71
CA ILE A 316 6.19 -18.84 17.75
C ILE A 316 6.00 -19.29 16.29
N ILE A 317 6.21 -20.58 16.01
CA ILE A 317 6.02 -21.13 14.65
C ILE A 317 4.57 -21.03 14.19
N VAL A 318 3.59 -21.23 15.11
CA VAL A 318 2.15 -21.10 14.79
C VAL A 318 1.84 -19.65 14.44
N MET A 319 2.38 -18.69 15.20
CA MET A 319 2.22 -17.26 14.93
C MET A 319 2.79 -16.88 13.56
N ILE A 320 3.99 -17.37 13.26
CA ILE A 320 4.64 -17.14 11.95
C ILE A 320 3.75 -17.68 10.83
N LEU A 321 3.29 -18.92 10.94
CA LEU A 321 2.46 -19.55 9.90
C LEU A 321 1.14 -18.80 9.69
N VAL A 322 0.47 -18.35 10.75
CA VAL A 322 -0.78 -17.56 10.65
C VAL A 322 -0.52 -16.22 10.01
N VAL A 323 0.55 -15.50 10.39
CA VAL A 323 0.91 -14.21 9.80
C VAL A 323 1.26 -14.35 8.31
N LEU A 324 2.02 -15.37 7.94
CA LEU A 324 2.38 -15.63 6.54
C LEU A 324 1.15 -16.02 5.71
N LEU A 325 0.26 -16.86 6.26
CA LEU A 325 -0.99 -17.24 5.60
C LEU A 325 -1.88 -16.01 5.35
N ILE A 326 -2.10 -15.16 6.36
CA ILE A 326 -2.86 -13.92 6.20
C ILE A 326 -2.19 -13.01 5.19
N GLY A 327 -0.86 -12.89 5.21
CA GLY A 327 -0.08 -12.15 4.22
C GLY A 327 -0.34 -12.67 2.81
N PHE A 328 -0.18 -13.96 2.58
CA PHE A 328 -0.42 -14.61 1.29
C PHE A 328 -1.84 -14.35 0.77
N LEU A 329 -2.86 -14.57 1.61
CA LEU A 329 -4.26 -14.40 1.23
C LEU A 329 -4.61 -12.93 0.95
N THR A 330 -4.20 -12.00 1.81
CA THR A 330 -4.52 -10.57 1.63
C THR A 330 -3.80 -9.95 0.44
N TYR A 331 -2.59 -10.39 0.14
CA TYR A 331 -1.90 -9.99 -1.09
C TYR A 331 -2.50 -10.66 -2.34
N GLY A 332 -3.02 -11.89 -2.21
CA GLY A 332 -3.81 -12.54 -3.26
C GLY A 332 -5.09 -11.76 -3.56
N VAL A 333 -5.83 -11.34 -2.53
CA VAL A 333 -7.00 -10.44 -2.68
C VAL A 333 -6.62 -9.18 -3.46
N ARG A 334 -5.50 -8.53 -3.10
CA ARG A 334 -5.03 -7.31 -3.77
C ARG A 334 -4.63 -7.54 -5.23
N GLY A 335 -4.11 -8.72 -5.56
CA GLY A 335 -3.76 -9.08 -6.93
C GLY A 335 -4.98 -9.29 -7.83
N VAL A 336 -6.13 -9.66 -7.27
CA VAL A 336 -7.31 -10.05 -8.03
C VAL A 336 -8.42 -9.00 -8.03
N TYR A 337 -8.62 -8.20 -6.97
CA TYR A 337 -9.81 -7.35 -6.86
C TYR A 337 -9.97 -6.33 -8.01
N TRP A 338 -8.87 -5.83 -8.60
CA TRP A 338 -8.94 -4.95 -9.76
C TRP A 338 -9.32 -5.69 -11.07
N ALA A 339 -9.11 -7.00 -11.14
CA ALA A 339 -9.53 -7.79 -12.30
C ALA A 339 -11.06 -7.83 -12.44
N THR A 340 -11.81 -7.69 -11.35
CA THR A 340 -13.29 -7.62 -11.37
C THR A 340 -13.83 -6.40 -12.10
N LEU A 341 -13.03 -5.34 -12.27
CA LEU A 341 -13.41 -4.16 -13.05
C LEU A 341 -13.71 -4.51 -14.53
N ALA A 342 -13.10 -5.55 -15.07
CA ALA A 342 -13.35 -6.00 -16.44
C ALA A 342 -14.81 -6.47 -16.62
N GLY A 343 -15.41 -7.04 -15.58
CA GLY A 343 -16.82 -7.47 -15.56
C GLY A 343 -17.83 -6.31 -15.43
N CYS A 344 -17.38 -5.11 -15.07
CA CYS A 344 -18.29 -3.98 -14.81
C CYS A 344 -18.88 -3.32 -16.07
N ASN A 345 -18.55 -3.77 -17.28
CA ASN A 345 -19.08 -3.24 -18.57
C ASN A 345 -19.04 -1.70 -18.69
N VAL A 346 -18.05 -1.05 -18.08
CA VAL A 346 -17.92 0.41 -18.08
C VAL A 346 -17.42 0.89 -19.45
N PRO A 347 -18.08 1.89 -20.07
CA PRO A 347 -17.61 2.47 -21.31
C PRO A 347 -16.17 2.96 -21.21
N ASN A 348 -15.35 2.72 -22.23
CA ASN A 348 -13.92 3.11 -22.23
C ASN A 348 -13.72 4.61 -21.94
N LYS A 349 -14.66 5.45 -22.37
CA LYS A 349 -14.63 6.91 -22.13
C LYS A 349 -14.69 7.29 -20.65
N THR A 350 -15.37 6.48 -19.80
CA THR A 350 -15.57 6.77 -18.37
C THR A 350 -14.81 5.81 -17.47
N LYS A 351 -13.97 4.95 -18.04
CA LYS A 351 -13.23 3.92 -17.31
C LYS A 351 -12.26 4.50 -16.28
N GLY A 352 -11.54 5.56 -16.64
CA GLY A 352 -10.66 6.27 -15.72
C GLY A 352 -11.41 6.90 -14.54
N LEU A 353 -12.56 7.51 -14.80
CA LEU A 353 -13.43 8.07 -13.77
C LEU A 353 -14.00 6.98 -12.86
N ALA A 354 -14.38 5.84 -13.41
CA ALA A 354 -14.83 4.68 -12.63
C ALA A 354 -13.73 4.16 -11.70
N ILE A 355 -12.49 4.03 -12.20
CA ILE A 355 -11.33 3.67 -11.39
C ILE A 355 -11.12 4.68 -10.26
N GLY A 356 -11.24 5.98 -10.54
CA GLY A 356 -11.11 7.04 -9.53
C GLY A 356 -12.16 6.93 -8.42
N VAL A 357 -13.43 6.71 -8.78
CA VAL A 357 -14.54 6.53 -7.84
C VAL A 357 -14.34 5.27 -6.99
N ILE A 358 -14.02 4.15 -7.65
CA ILE A 358 -13.77 2.87 -6.97
C ILE A 358 -12.56 3.01 -6.02
N SER A 359 -11.49 3.69 -6.43
CA SER A 359 -10.30 3.90 -5.59
C SER A 359 -10.62 4.74 -4.37
N MET A 360 -11.37 5.83 -4.53
CA MET A 360 -11.76 6.70 -3.44
C MET A 360 -12.55 5.93 -2.36
N ILE A 361 -13.48 5.07 -2.78
CA ILE A 361 -14.28 4.24 -1.87
C ILE A 361 -13.42 3.07 -1.33
N GLY A 362 -12.74 2.35 -2.20
CA GLY A 362 -12.01 1.13 -1.88
C GLY A 362 -10.85 1.35 -0.91
N TYR A 363 -10.18 2.50 -0.98
CA TYR A 363 -9.07 2.86 -0.07
C TYR A 363 -9.49 3.76 1.11
N PHE A 364 -10.77 4.05 1.26
CA PHE A 364 -11.32 4.79 2.39
C PHE A 364 -10.99 4.19 3.77
N PRO A 365 -10.79 2.86 3.93
CA PRO A 365 -10.33 2.27 5.19
C PRO A 365 -9.03 2.84 5.73
N GLU A 366 -8.15 3.35 4.89
CA GLU A 366 -6.90 4.00 5.31
C GLU A 366 -7.14 5.24 6.18
N PHE A 367 -8.26 5.93 5.95
CA PHE A 367 -8.71 7.05 6.76
C PHE A 367 -9.43 6.61 8.04
N TYR A 368 -10.47 5.78 7.93
CA TYR A 368 -11.36 5.54 9.07
C TYR A 368 -10.92 4.40 9.99
N LEU A 369 -10.19 3.39 9.51
CA LEU A 369 -9.75 2.31 10.39
C LEU A 369 -8.81 2.77 11.50
N PRO A 370 -7.85 3.69 11.28
CA PRO A 370 -7.09 4.26 12.38
C PRO A 370 -7.97 5.00 13.40
N LEU A 371 -9.00 5.73 12.93
CA LEU A 371 -9.94 6.45 13.81
C LEU A 371 -10.79 5.51 14.66
N ILE A 372 -11.16 4.33 14.13
CA ILE A 372 -11.89 3.31 14.89
C ILE A 372 -10.95 2.58 15.85
N SER A 373 -9.77 2.16 15.37
CA SER A 373 -8.86 1.36 16.18
C SER A 373 -8.18 2.14 17.29
N ALA A 374 -8.00 3.46 17.16
CA ALA A 374 -7.39 4.30 18.19
C ALA A 374 -8.19 4.25 19.50
N PRO A 375 -9.43 4.72 19.58
CA PRO A 375 -10.22 4.66 20.81
C PRO A 375 -10.54 3.22 21.24
N LEU A 376 -10.70 2.28 20.29
CA LEU A 376 -10.98 0.90 20.59
C LEU A 376 -9.86 0.24 21.41
N LEU A 377 -8.59 0.43 20.98
CA LEU A 377 -7.44 -0.15 21.68
C LEU A 377 -7.08 0.60 22.96
N GLU A 378 -7.45 1.88 23.07
CA GLU A 378 -7.30 2.66 24.29
C GLU A 378 -8.33 2.22 25.34
N TYR A 379 -9.58 1.98 24.94
CA TYR A 379 -10.67 1.59 25.84
C TYR A 379 -10.60 0.10 26.25
N TYR A 380 -10.13 -0.75 25.33
CA TYR A 380 -9.94 -2.20 25.55
C TYR A 380 -8.47 -2.57 25.37
N PRO A 381 -7.58 -2.26 26.33
CA PRO A 381 -6.15 -2.53 26.18
C PRO A 381 -5.86 -4.03 26.11
N GLY A 382 -4.75 -4.39 25.47
CA GLY A 382 -4.28 -5.77 25.36
C GLY A 382 -5.02 -6.57 24.28
N VAL A 383 -5.21 -7.86 24.51
CA VAL A 383 -5.73 -8.81 23.51
C VAL A 383 -7.15 -8.46 23.07
N LEU A 384 -8.01 -8.04 24.00
CA LEU A 384 -9.44 -7.83 23.72
C LEU A 384 -9.69 -6.76 22.66
N GLY A 385 -8.98 -5.64 22.70
CA GLY A 385 -9.14 -4.58 21.69
C GLY A 385 -8.77 -5.06 20.30
N TYR A 386 -7.68 -5.83 20.18
CA TYR A 386 -7.30 -6.42 18.90
C TYR A 386 -8.29 -7.50 18.43
N GLN A 387 -8.84 -8.30 19.34
CA GLN A 387 -9.89 -9.28 19.01
C GLN A 387 -11.09 -8.61 18.38
N ILE A 388 -11.63 -7.58 19.02
CA ILE A 388 -12.79 -6.82 18.51
C ILE A 388 -12.45 -6.23 17.13
N TYR A 389 -11.27 -5.62 16.99
CA TYR A 389 -10.82 -5.01 15.74
C TYR A 389 -10.72 -6.02 14.59
N TYR A 390 -10.06 -7.17 14.84
CA TYR A 390 -9.90 -8.20 13.82
C TYR A 390 -11.21 -8.90 13.46
N LEU A 391 -12.10 -9.15 14.42
CA LEU A 391 -13.41 -9.73 14.16
C LEU A 391 -14.31 -8.81 13.36
N MET A 392 -14.30 -7.51 13.66
CA MET A 392 -15.03 -6.51 12.88
C MET A 392 -14.57 -6.53 11.41
N ILE A 393 -13.27 -6.54 11.17
CA ILE A 393 -12.71 -6.59 9.81
C ILE A 393 -13.00 -7.93 9.13
N SER A 394 -12.88 -9.05 9.86
CA SER A 394 -13.24 -10.38 9.34
C SER A 394 -14.68 -10.43 8.87
N PHE A 395 -15.61 -9.86 9.63
CA PHE A 395 -17.02 -9.79 9.24
C PHE A 395 -17.20 -8.93 7.97
N CYS A 396 -16.54 -7.77 7.87
CA CYS A 396 -16.55 -6.97 6.66
C CYS A 396 -15.98 -7.74 5.44
N GLY A 397 -14.95 -8.55 5.64
CA GLY A 397 -14.40 -9.40 4.59
C GLY A 397 -15.39 -10.41 4.04
N LEU A 398 -16.25 -10.99 4.90
CA LEU A 398 -17.34 -11.89 4.47
C LEU A 398 -18.43 -11.16 3.65
N ILE A 399 -18.73 -9.89 3.99
CA ILE A 399 -19.61 -9.04 3.18
C ILE A 399 -18.99 -8.82 1.79
N GLY A 400 -17.69 -8.55 1.71
CA GLY A 400 -16.98 -8.43 0.43
C GLY A 400 -17.00 -9.71 -0.40
N ALA A 401 -16.88 -10.87 0.25
CA ALA A 401 -16.97 -12.17 -0.41
C ALA A 401 -18.36 -12.43 -1.02
N TYR A 402 -19.41 -12.04 -0.31
CA TYR A 402 -20.76 -12.10 -0.83
C TYR A 402 -20.98 -11.14 -2.01
N ALA A 403 -20.44 -9.92 -1.91
CA ALA A 403 -20.49 -8.95 -3.00
C ALA A 403 -19.76 -9.43 -4.27
N ALA A 404 -18.65 -10.16 -4.11
CA ALA A 404 -17.93 -10.76 -5.23
C ALA A 404 -18.66 -11.93 -5.87
N TYR A 405 -19.57 -12.59 -5.14
CA TYR A 405 -20.40 -13.68 -5.65
C TYR A 405 -21.61 -13.18 -6.47
N LEU A 406 -22.13 -11.97 -6.17
CA LEU A 406 -23.28 -11.32 -6.85
C LEU A 406 -22.93 -10.77 -8.23
#